data_8a6d072de8cd3745f757f15539f42f5c
#
_entry.id   8a6d072de8cd3745f757f15539f42f5c
#
_cell.length_a   1.000
_cell.length_b   1.000
_cell.length_c   1.000
_cell.angle_alpha   90.00
_cell.angle_beta   90.00
_cell.angle_gamma   90.00
#
_symmetry.space_group_name_H-M   'P 1'
#
loop_
_entity.id
_entity.type
_entity.pdbx_description
1 polymer ?
#
loop_
_entity_poly.entity_id
_entity_poly.type
_entity_poly.pdbx_seq_one_letter_code
_entity_poly.pdbx_strand_id
1 'polypeptide(L)'
;LNINIDLKIYGADMTGTAPALIFCDFTRTICGMKEPQYINELLYMCQSDHIDIIIPTIDTDLLVLSQNKDKFEKIGTKVLISSPDMISICRDKNYTADFFISCGLKAPKTYNNYEEYPNIYPCFIKPKDGSSSINAYEVRNESELEVYANQIDDYVIQPFIKGVEYTVDIFCDFEGNPIYITPRIRLAVRSGEVLKTRISMDRKIIDACKKLIDAFKPCGPMTVQLIRQNTTGDDYYIEINPRYGGGAPLSMKAGARSVEALLKILSGQNVKYTEEIDQDSVYSRFDQSVCVSEGMRR
;
A
#
# COMPACT_ATOMS: atom_id res chain seq x y z
N LEU A 1 15.28 1.25 -19.64
CA LEU A 1 15.34 2.60 -19.10
C LEU A 1 16.39 3.37 -19.90
N ASN A 2 15.99 4.44 -20.63
CA ASN A 2 16.93 5.36 -21.27
C ASN A 2 17.47 6.42 -20.28
N ILE A 3 17.60 6.05 -19.02
CA ILE A 3 18.17 6.89 -17.96
C ILE A 3 19.56 6.34 -17.69
N ASN A 4 20.57 7.13 -18.00
CA ASN A 4 21.95 6.78 -17.72
C ASN A 4 22.28 7.10 -16.25
N ILE A 5 21.80 6.26 -15.33
CA ILE A 5 22.06 6.35 -13.89
C ILE A 5 22.77 5.07 -13.47
N ASP A 6 23.88 5.22 -12.77
CA ASP A 6 24.55 4.11 -12.07
C ASP A 6 23.72 3.80 -10.80
N LEU A 7 22.82 2.83 -10.93
CA LEU A 7 21.88 2.45 -9.86
C LEU A 7 22.41 1.22 -9.12
N LYS A 8 22.50 1.34 -7.80
CA LYS A 8 22.79 0.21 -6.90
C LYS A 8 21.58 -0.06 -6.02
N ILE A 9 21.13 -1.30 -5.99
CA ILE A 9 19.95 -1.73 -5.22
C ILE A 9 20.42 -2.51 -4.00
N TYR A 10 20.10 -2.00 -2.83
CA TYR A 10 20.33 -2.65 -1.54
C TYR A 10 19.01 -3.19 -1.02
N GLY A 11 18.97 -4.48 -0.70
CA GLY A 11 17.82 -5.12 -0.05
C GLY A 11 18.13 -5.37 1.42
N ALA A 12 17.21 -4.94 2.31
CA ALA A 12 17.29 -5.23 3.74
C ALA A 12 16.08 -6.05 4.17
N ASP A 13 16.31 -7.16 4.87
CA ASP A 13 15.27 -8.04 5.40
C ASP A 13 15.72 -8.68 6.72
N MET A 14 14.78 -9.15 7.53
CA MET A 14 15.08 -9.87 8.78
C MET A 14 15.77 -11.23 8.51
N THR A 15 15.58 -11.78 7.31
CA THR A 15 16.17 -13.06 6.91
C THR A 15 17.00 -12.90 5.66
N GLY A 16 18.12 -13.62 5.58
CA GLY A 16 18.94 -13.65 4.35
C GLY A 16 18.32 -14.45 3.19
N THR A 17 17.13 -15.01 3.38
CA THR A 17 16.45 -15.90 2.42
C THR A 17 15.18 -15.29 1.81
N ALA A 18 14.89 -14.01 2.05
CA ALA A 18 13.77 -13.34 1.42
C ALA A 18 13.94 -13.33 -0.12
N PRO A 19 12.96 -13.83 -0.90
CA PRO A 19 13.13 -14.03 -2.35
C PRO A 19 13.47 -12.76 -3.12
N ALA A 20 13.02 -11.60 -2.65
CA ALA A 20 13.29 -10.30 -3.29
C ALA A 20 14.78 -9.92 -3.26
N LEU A 21 15.54 -10.43 -2.30
CA LEU A 21 16.97 -10.12 -2.13
C LEU A 21 17.83 -10.58 -3.32
N ILE A 22 17.38 -11.60 -4.07
CA ILE A 22 18.11 -12.08 -5.24
C ILE A 22 18.17 -11.04 -6.39
N PHE A 23 17.27 -10.09 -6.39
CA PHE A 23 17.19 -9.01 -7.39
C PHE A 23 17.94 -7.74 -6.96
N CYS A 24 18.58 -7.77 -5.77
CA CYS A 24 19.37 -6.68 -5.25
C CYS A 24 20.86 -6.89 -5.57
N ASP A 25 21.59 -5.79 -5.79
CA ASP A 25 23.04 -5.84 -5.98
C ASP A 25 23.76 -6.16 -4.66
N PHE A 26 23.19 -5.67 -3.54
CA PHE A 26 23.70 -5.90 -2.18
C PHE A 26 22.56 -6.27 -1.25
N THR A 27 22.87 -7.08 -0.24
CA THR A 27 21.92 -7.53 0.76
C THR A 27 22.39 -7.21 2.17
N ARG A 28 21.45 -6.90 3.06
CA ARG A 28 21.69 -6.66 4.48
C ARG A 28 20.67 -7.40 5.32
N THR A 29 21.09 -8.00 6.41
CA THR A 29 20.19 -8.50 7.44
C THR A 29 20.03 -7.42 8.49
N ILE A 30 18.79 -7.17 8.91
CA ILE A 30 18.42 -6.16 9.89
C ILE A 30 17.53 -6.78 10.97
N CYS A 31 17.57 -6.25 12.20
CA CYS A 31 16.65 -6.65 13.24
C CYS A 31 15.20 -6.24 12.92
N GLY A 32 14.23 -6.86 13.61
CA GLY A 32 12.82 -6.51 13.46
C GLY A 32 12.51 -5.09 13.93
N MET A 33 11.49 -4.46 13.34
CA MET A 33 11.11 -3.08 13.61
C MET A 33 10.70 -2.80 15.08
N LYS A 34 10.38 -3.85 15.85
CA LYS A 34 10.06 -3.73 17.28
C LYS A 34 11.30 -3.66 18.17
N GLU A 35 12.48 -3.97 17.64
CA GLU A 35 13.73 -3.93 18.39
C GLU A 35 14.21 -2.47 18.53
N PRO A 36 14.68 -2.06 19.74
CA PRO A 36 15.10 -0.68 19.99
C PRO A 36 16.23 -0.17 19.06
N GLN A 37 17.06 -1.08 18.55
CA GLN A 37 18.19 -0.76 17.67
C GLN A 37 17.80 -0.59 16.21
N TYR A 38 16.59 -0.93 15.77
CA TYR A 38 16.16 -0.96 14.37
C TYR A 38 16.52 0.31 13.60
N ILE A 39 16.15 1.48 14.10
CA ILE A 39 16.44 2.75 13.44
C ILE A 39 17.94 3.05 13.40
N ASN A 40 18.67 2.72 14.47
CA ASN A 40 20.12 2.94 14.52
C ASN A 40 20.87 2.03 13.56
N GLU A 41 20.45 0.77 13.39
CA GLU A 41 20.99 -0.15 12.38
C GLU A 41 20.76 0.37 10.98
N LEU A 42 19.53 0.81 10.66
CA LEU A 42 19.23 1.42 9.34
C LEU A 42 20.06 2.67 9.08
N LEU A 43 20.18 3.58 10.07
CA LEU A 43 21.01 4.78 9.93
C LEU A 43 22.46 4.43 9.66
N TYR A 44 23.02 3.45 10.40
CA TYR A 44 24.38 2.97 10.18
C TYR A 44 24.56 2.42 8.76
N MET A 45 23.63 1.57 8.29
CA MET A 45 23.66 1.01 6.93
C MET A 45 23.58 2.12 5.88
N CYS A 46 22.68 3.09 6.06
CA CYS A 46 22.55 4.21 5.13
C CYS A 46 23.84 5.03 5.02
N GLN A 47 24.51 5.28 6.13
CA GLN A 47 25.77 6.02 6.14
C GLN A 47 26.92 5.21 5.53
N SER A 48 27.06 3.92 5.92
CA SER A 48 28.16 3.07 5.47
C SER A 48 28.09 2.74 3.99
N ASP A 49 26.88 2.53 3.48
CA ASP A 49 26.63 2.12 2.10
C ASP A 49 26.26 3.33 1.19
N HIS A 50 26.25 4.55 1.73
CA HIS A 50 25.92 5.79 0.99
C HIS A 50 24.56 5.71 0.30
N ILE A 51 23.51 5.35 1.05
CA ILE A 51 22.15 5.18 0.52
C ILE A 51 21.48 6.53 0.27
N ASP A 52 21.10 6.79 -0.96
CA ASP A 52 20.41 8.03 -1.35
C ASP A 52 18.94 8.04 -0.93
N ILE A 53 18.28 6.85 -0.95
CA ILE A 53 16.85 6.75 -0.66
C ILE A 53 16.47 5.39 -0.07
N ILE A 54 15.58 5.42 0.93
CA ILE A 54 14.86 4.25 1.46
C ILE A 54 13.47 4.20 0.84
N ILE A 55 13.06 3.03 0.36
CA ILE A 55 11.72 2.74 -0.15
C ILE A 55 11.10 1.65 0.73
N PRO A 56 10.22 1.98 1.70
CA PRO A 56 9.54 0.99 2.52
C PRO A 56 8.56 0.18 1.69
N THR A 57 8.50 -1.14 1.92
CA THR A 57 7.65 -2.05 1.15
C THR A 57 6.62 -2.80 2.00
N ILE A 58 6.67 -2.68 3.34
CA ILE A 58 5.77 -3.34 4.27
C ILE A 58 5.11 -2.34 5.22
N ASP A 59 3.85 -2.60 5.62
CA ASP A 59 3.05 -1.67 6.42
C ASP A 59 3.59 -1.48 7.84
N THR A 60 4.19 -2.52 8.41
CA THR A 60 4.69 -2.52 9.81
C THR A 60 5.76 -1.47 10.07
N ASP A 61 6.61 -1.19 9.09
CA ASP A 61 7.76 -0.31 9.26
C ASP A 61 7.41 1.18 9.03
N LEU A 62 6.26 1.45 8.40
CA LEU A 62 5.94 2.80 7.93
C LEU A 62 5.92 3.82 9.07
N LEU A 63 5.24 3.51 10.20
CA LEU A 63 5.09 4.49 11.28
C LEU A 63 6.44 4.82 11.92
N VAL A 64 7.24 3.83 12.25
CA VAL A 64 8.55 4.04 12.88
C VAL A 64 9.51 4.77 11.95
N LEU A 65 9.48 4.47 10.65
CA LEU A 65 10.29 5.17 9.65
C LEU A 65 9.85 6.62 9.47
N SER A 66 8.54 6.87 9.37
CA SER A 66 8.01 8.22 9.19
C SER A 66 8.31 9.13 10.40
N GLN A 67 8.23 8.60 11.62
CA GLN A 67 8.59 9.31 12.85
C GLN A 67 10.08 9.63 12.97
N ASN A 68 10.93 8.91 12.25
CA ASN A 68 12.37 9.09 12.27
C ASN A 68 12.94 9.66 10.95
N LYS A 69 12.09 10.08 10.02
CA LYS A 69 12.47 10.58 8.69
C LYS A 69 13.57 11.64 8.75
N ASP A 70 13.45 12.61 9.65
CA ASP A 70 14.43 13.68 9.82
C ASP A 70 15.84 13.21 10.18
N LYS A 71 15.97 12.03 10.84
CA LYS A 71 17.28 11.47 11.17
C LYS A 71 18.00 10.97 9.92
N PHE A 72 17.27 10.39 8.99
CA PHE A 72 17.81 9.95 7.70
C PHE A 72 18.14 11.14 6.80
N GLU A 73 17.29 12.16 6.76
CA GLU A 73 17.53 13.37 5.99
C GLU A 73 18.81 14.11 6.45
N LYS A 74 19.10 14.13 7.77
CA LYS A 74 20.34 14.71 8.32
C LYS A 74 21.62 14.01 7.85
N ILE A 75 21.54 12.76 7.45
CA ILE A 75 22.67 12.00 6.90
C ILE A 75 22.68 11.95 5.37
N GLY A 76 21.76 12.67 4.71
CA GLY A 76 21.65 12.76 3.26
C GLY A 76 20.78 11.68 2.62
N THR A 77 20.16 10.78 3.41
CA THR A 77 19.29 9.73 2.91
C THR A 77 17.83 10.19 2.92
N LYS A 78 17.16 10.17 1.77
CA LYS A 78 15.72 10.43 1.69
C LYS A 78 14.92 9.20 2.12
N VAL A 79 13.72 9.39 2.66
CA VAL A 79 12.78 8.30 2.91
C VAL A 79 11.51 8.58 2.12
N LEU A 80 11.15 7.66 1.22
CA LEU A 80 9.96 7.78 0.36
C LEU A 80 8.72 7.35 1.17
N ILE A 81 8.25 8.24 2.02
CA ILE A 81 7.21 7.96 3.00
C ILE A 81 6.37 9.19 3.33
N SER A 82 5.08 8.99 3.53
CA SER A 82 4.14 10.03 3.96
C SER A 82 4.34 10.42 5.43
N SER A 83 3.65 11.47 5.87
CA SER A 83 3.75 11.98 7.24
C SER A 83 3.30 10.95 8.29
N PRO A 84 3.79 11.02 9.54
CA PRO A 84 3.37 10.12 10.62
C PRO A 84 1.86 10.14 10.87
N ASP A 85 1.24 11.31 10.80
CA ASP A 85 -0.20 11.48 11.03
C ASP A 85 -1.01 10.72 9.96
N MET A 86 -0.60 10.86 8.70
CA MET A 86 -1.28 10.16 7.60
C MET A 86 -1.07 8.65 7.65
N ILE A 87 0.13 8.18 8.03
CA ILE A 87 0.38 6.76 8.28
C ILE A 87 -0.53 6.24 9.40
N SER A 88 -0.67 6.99 10.49
CA SER A 88 -1.53 6.62 11.62
C SER A 88 -3.01 6.52 11.21
N ILE A 89 -3.51 7.46 10.39
CA ILE A 89 -4.86 7.41 9.81
C ILE A 89 -5.05 6.13 8.98
N CYS A 90 -4.08 5.75 8.15
CA CYS A 90 -4.16 4.57 7.31
C CYS A 90 -4.15 3.25 8.09
N ARG A 91 -3.55 3.22 9.27
CA ARG A 91 -3.48 2.02 10.12
C ARG A 91 -4.80 1.71 10.81
N ASP A 92 -5.56 2.72 11.20
CA ASP A 92 -6.83 2.56 11.90
C ASP A 92 -8.00 2.66 10.91
N LYS A 93 -8.79 1.60 10.79
CA LYS A 93 -9.91 1.53 9.84
C LYS A 93 -11.04 2.52 10.13
N ASN A 94 -11.22 2.94 11.40
CA ASN A 94 -12.16 3.99 11.74
C ASN A 94 -11.64 5.35 11.24
N TYR A 95 -10.39 5.68 11.52
CA TYR A 95 -9.80 6.94 11.06
C TYR A 95 -9.72 7.00 9.54
N THR A 96 -9.43 5.87 8.88
CA THR A 96 -9.45 5.79 7.41
C THR A 96 -10.86 6.06 6.86
N ALA A 97 -11.91 5.47 7.48
CA ALA A 97 -13.30 5.71 7.07
C ALA A 97 -13.70 7.17 7.26
N ASP A 98 -13.37 7.77 8.41
CA ASP A 98 -13.64 9.18 8.70
C ASP A 98 -12.89 10.10 7.73
N PHE A 99 -11.66 9.75 7.38
CA PHE A 99 -10.88 10.48 6.39
C PHE A 99 -11.54 10.44 5.00
N PHE A 100 -12.01 9.28 4.53
CA PHE A 100 -12.76 9.21 3.28
C PHE A 100 -14.01 10.09 3.30
N ILE A 101 -14.78 10.04 4.39
CA ILE A 101 -16.00 10.85 4.56
C ILE A 101 -15.65 12.34 4.55
N SER A 102 -14.58 12.76 5.20
CA SER A 102 -14.13 14.17 5.21
C SER A 102 -13.73 14.67 3.82
N CYS A 103 -13.29 13.78 2.93
CA CYS A 103 -13.01 14.07 1.52
C CYS A 103 -14.28 14.04 0.64
N GLY A 104 -15.47 13.84 1.22
CA GLY A 104 -16.74 13.74 0.49
C GLY A 104 -16.91 12.41 -0.25
N LEU A 105 -16.23 11.36 0.18
CA LEU A 105 -16.33 10.01 -0.37
C LEU A 105 -17.16 9.12 0.55
N LYS A 106 -17.73 8.03 0.00
CA LYS A 106 -18.45 7.04 0.80
C LYS A 106 -17.48 6.01 1.36
N ALA A 107 -17.63 5.70 2.65
CA ALA A 107 -16.99 4.55 3.30
C ALA A 107 -18.08 3.64 3.89
N PRO A 108 -17.83 2.33 4.06
CA PRO A 108 -18.76 1.47 4.80
C PRO A 108 -18.90 1.97 6.23
N LYS A 109 -20.15 1.99 6.74
CA LYS A 109 -20.38 2.31 8.14
C LYS A 109 -19.66 1.28 9.03
N THR A 110 -18.91 1.77 10.00
CA THR A 110 -18.07 0.93 10.86
C THR A 110 -18.67 0.86 12.26
N TYR A 111 -18.65 -0.34 12.85
CA TYR A 111 -19.09 -0.62 14.21
C TYR A 111 -17.94 -1.30 14.96
N ASN A 112 -17.73 -0.91 16.22
CA ASN A 112 -16.62 -1.43 17.05
C ASN A 112 -17.10 -2.41 18.12
N ASN A 113 -18.40 -2.63 18.23
CA ASN A 113 -19.02 -3.58 19.15
C ASN A 113 -20.07 -4.40 18.41
N TYR A 114 -20.03 -5.72 18.55
CA TYR A 114 -21.00 -6.62 17.88
C TYR A 114 -22.41 -6.47 18.45
N GLU A 115 -22.57 -6.09 19.71
CA GLU A 115 -23.87 -5.84 20.34
C GLU A 115 -24.58 -4.61 19.74
N GLU A 116 -23.82 -3.65 19.21
CA GLU A 116 -24.35 -2.44 18.55
C GLU A 116 -24.59 -2.65 17.05
N TYR A 117 -24.18 -3.80 16.52
CA TYR A 117 -24.35 -4.07 15.10
C TYR A 117 -25.83 -4.36 14.77
N PRO A 118 -26.42 -3.71 13.75
CA PRO A 118 -27.87 -3.79 13.48
C PRO A 118 -28.30 -5.12 12.82
N ASN A 119 -27.52 -6.18 12.92
CA ASN A 119 -27.84 -7.52 12.41
C ASN A 119 -28.13 -7.56 10.89
N ILE A 120 -27.38 -6.76 10.11
CA ILE A 120 -27.45 -6.75 8.65
C ILE A 120 -26.42 -7.74 8.09
N TYR A 121 -26.90 -8.87 7.57
CA TYR A 121 -26.04 -9.92 7.05
C TYR A 121 -26.18 -10.11 5.54
N PRO A 122 -25.11 -10.58 4.83
CA PRO A 122 -23.77 -10.78 5.39
C PRO A 122 -23.09 -9.49 5.81
N CYS A 123 -22.12 -9.60 6.75
CA CYS A 123 -21.24 -8.52 7.14
C CYS A 123 -19.79 -8.98 7.11
N PHE A 124 -18.86 -8.05 7.29
CA PHE A 124 -17.44 -8.32 7.45
C PHE A 124 -16.99 -7.93 8.85
N ILE A 125 -16.25 -8.84 9.52
CA ILE A 125 -15.49 -8.53 10.73
C ILE A 125 -14.00 -8.67 10.44
N LYS A 126 -13.19 -7.76 10.91
CA LYS A 126 -11.74 -7.76 10.67
C LYS A 126 -11.01 -6.97 11.76
N PRO A 127 -9.69 -7.20 11.99
CA PRO A 127 -8.91 -6.37 12.90
C PRO A 127 -8.97 -4.89 12.50
N LYS A 128 -9.01 -4.03 13.51
CA LYS A 128 -9.01 -2.58 13.36
C LYS A 128 -7.68 -2.10 12.74
N ASP A 129 -6.55 -2.61 13.25
CA ASP A 129 -5.21 -2.47 12.66
C ASP A 129 -4.82 -3.80 12.02
N GLY A 130 -4.27 -3.77 10.82
CA GLY A 130 -3.82 -4.97 10.09
C GLY A 130 -4.01 -4.87 8.60
N SER A 131 -3.26 -5.68 7.87
CA SER A 131 -3.22 -5.76 6.41
C SER A 131 -3.35 -7.21 5.93
N SER A 132 -3.33 -7.42 4.61
CA SER A 132 -3.29 -8.75 3.97
C SER A 132 -4.48 -9.67 4.28
N SER A 133 -5.64 -9.11 4.69
CA SER A 133 -6.87 -9.87 5.01
C SER A 133 -6.69 -10.94 6.11
N ILE A 134 -5.67 -10.79 6.96
CA ILE A 134 -5.47 -11.69 8.10
C ILE A 134 -6.61 -11.45 9.10
N ASN A 135 -7.27 -12.54 9.55
CA ASN A 135 -8.42 -12.51 10.45
C ASN A 135 -9.58 -11.63 9.95
N ALA A 136 -9.78 -11.55 8.63
CA ALA A 136 -10.92 -10.88 8.02
C ALA A 136 -11.93 -11.93 7.55
N TYR A 137 -13.16 -11.89 8.07
CA TYR A 137 -14.18 -12.92 7.84
C TYR A 137 -15.47 -12.31 7.32
N GLU A 138 -16.08 -12.99 6.31
CA GLU A 138 -17.47 -12.79 5.94
C GLU A 138 -18.34 -13.55 6.94
N VAL A 139 -19.28 -12.86 7.55
CA VAL A 139 -20.16 -13.37 8.61
C VAL A 139 -21.59 -13.36 8.11
N ARG A 140 -22.32 -14.45 8.30
CA ARG A 140 -23.65 -14.68 7.72
C ARG A 140 -24.81 -14.58 8.72
N ASN A 141 -24.51 -14.62 10.00
CA ASN A 141 -25.50 -14.56 11.07
C ASN A 141 -24.85 -14.09 12.39
N GLU A 142 -25.72 -13.79 13.37
CA GLU A 142 -25.32 -13.27 14.67
C GLU A 142 -24.40 -14.23 15.46
N SER A 143 -24.68 -15.53 15.43
CA SER A 143 -23.86 -16.52 16.15
C SER A 143 -22.43 -16.60 15.59
N GLU A 144 -22.25 -16.49 14.27
CA GLU A 144 -20.91 -16.41 13.68
C GLU A 144 -20.22 -15.11 14.07
N LEU A 145 -20.96 -13.99 14.12
CA LEU A 145 -20.41 -12.69 14.48
C LEU A 145 -19.88 -12.70 15.91
N GLU A 146 -20.65 -13.24 16.85
CA GLU A 146 -20.25 -13.39 18.25
C GLU A 146 -18.97 -14.23 18.39
N VAL A 147 -18.87 -15.35 17.67
CA VAL A 147 -17.66 -16.20 17.69
C VAL A 147 -16.43 -15.43 17.23
N TYR A 148 -16.50 -14.74 16.10
CA TYR A 148 -15.34 -14.00 15.59
C TYR A 148 -15.02 -12.76 16.44
N ALA A 149 -16.03 -12.08 16.98
CA ALA A 149 -15.83 -10.95 17.88
C ALA A 149 -15.08 -11.35 19.17
N ASN A 150 -15.29 -12.59 19.65
CA ASN A 150 -14.53 -13.14 20.78
C ASN A 150 -13.13 -13.64 20.42
N GLN A 151 -12.79 -13.77 19.13
CA GLN A 151 -11.47 -14.22 18.67
C GLN A 151 -10.53 -13.07 18.28
N ILE A 152 -11.07 -11.90 17.99
CA ILE A 152 -10.32 -10.74 17.52
C ILE A 152 -10.37 -9.66 18.60
N ASP A 153 -9.25 -9.35 19.22
CA ASP A 153 -9.17 -8.44 20.37
C ASP A 153 -9.66 -7.01 20.05
N ASP A 154 -9.29 -6.46 18.92
CA ASP A 154 -9.69 -5.12 18.46
C ASP A 154 -10.14 -5.19 17.01
N TYR A 155 -11.44 -5.14 16.80
CA TYR A 155 -12.07 -5.38 15.50
C TYR A 155 -12.97 -4.22 15.05
N VAL A 156 -13.28 -4.26 13.78
CA VAL A 156 -14.36 -3.47 13.17
C VAL A 156 -15.32 -4.39 12.42
N ILE A 157 -16.61 -4.06 12.47
CA ILE A 157 -17.67 -4.72 11.71
C ILE A 157 -18.18 -3.74 10.67
N GLN A 158 -18.34 -4.20 9.44
CA GLN A 158 -18.83 -3.41 8.32
C GLN A 158 -19.89 -4.22 7.54
N PRO A 159 -20.98 -3.61 7.04
CA PRO A 159 -21.90 -4.28 6.12
C PRO A 159 -21.14 -4.82 4.90
N PHE A 160 -21.51 -6.01 4.44
CA PHE A 160 -20.95 -6.59 3.22
C PHE A 160 -21.43 -5.80 1.99
N ILE A 161 -20.51 -5.30 1.20
CA ILE A 161 -20.81 -4.59 -0.03
C ILE A 161 -20.59 -5.51 -1.21
N LYS A 162 -21.67 -5.98 -1.82
CA LYS A 162 -21.59 -6.78 -3.04
C LYS A 162 -21.31 -5.89 -4.24
N GLY A 163 -20.13 -6.06 -4.83
CA GLY A 163 -19.72 -5.17 -5.91
C GLY A 163 -18.46 -5.61 -6.65
N VAL A 164 -17.99 -4.72 -7.49
CA VAL A 164 -16.72 -4.86 -8.21
C VAL A 164 -15.62 -4.21 -7.39
N GLU A 165 -14.60 -4.97 -7.06
CA GLU A 165 -13.43 -4.47 -6.32
C GLU A 165 -12.44 -3.77 -7.25
N TYR A 166 -12.02 -2.60 -6.83
CA TYR A 166 -10.96 -1.83 -7.46
C TYR A 166 -9.78 -1.64 -6.52
N THR A 167 -8.61 -1.58 -7.10
CA THR A 167 -7.42 -1.03 -6.46
C THR A 167 -6.92 0.12 -7.34
N VAL A 168 -6.55 1.23 -6.72
CA VAL A 168 -5.93 2.36 -7.41
C VAL A 168 -4.49 2.46 -6.96
N ASP A 169 -3.55 2.22 -7.87
CA ASP A 169 -2.14 2.47 -7.61
C ASP A 169 -1.86 3.94 -7.93
N ILE A 170 -1.38 4.67 -6.94
CA ILE A 170 -1.07 6.10 -7.00
C ILE A 170 0.43 6.26 -6.79
N PHE A 171 1.03 7.19 -7.52
CA PHE A 171 2.39 7.64 -7.26
C PHE A 171 2.44 9.16 -7.31
N CYS A 172 2.96 9.76 -6.23
CA CYS A 172 3.18 11.19 -6.09
C CYS A 172 4.67 11.50 -5.94
N ASP A 173 5.05 12.75 -6.18
CA ASP A 173 6.38 13.26 -5.86
C ASP A 173 6.56 13.47 -4.35
N PHE A 174 7.68 14.07 -3.94
CA PHE A 174 7.97 14.35 -2.53
C PHE A 174 7.09 15.47 -1.94
N GLU A 175 6.49 16.30 -2.77
CA GLU A 175 5.59 17.40 -2.42
C GLU A 175 4.12 17.00 -2.42
N GLY A 176 3.80 15.75 -2.81
CA GLY A 176 2.45 15.21 -2.87
C GLY A 176 1.72 15.55 -4.17
N ASN A 177 2.42 15.96 -5.22
CA ASN A 177 1.81 16.15 -6.54
C ASN A 177 1.66 14.79 -7.24
N PRO A 178 0.47 14.45 -7.79
CA PRO A 178 0.27 13.19 -8.47
C PRO A 178 1.07 13.10 -9.78
N ILE A 179 1.62 11.91 -10.04
CA ILE A 179 2.28 11.58 -11.31
C ILE A 179 1.50 10.50 -12.03
N TYR A 180 1.03 9.49 -11.29
CA TYR A 180 0.16 8.43 -11.79
C TYR A 180 -0.99 8.18 -10.85
N ILE A 181 -2.19 7.97 -11.41
CA ILE A 181 -3.38 7.47 -10.73
C ILE A 181 -3.94 6.37 -11.63
N THR A 182 -3.79 5.11 -11.24
CA THR A 182 -4.08 3.95 -12.07
C THR A 182 -5.12 3.04 -11.41
N PRO A 183 -6.42 3.27 -11.64
CA PRO A 183 -7.45 2.36 -11.21
C PRO A 183 -7.38 1.05 -11.98
N ARG A 184 -7.59 -0.06 -11.28
CA ARG A 184 -7.66 -1.40 -11.86
C ARG A 184 -8.70 -2.25 -11.15
N ILE A 185 -9.42 -3.06 -11.92
CA ILE A 185 -10.40 -4.04 -11.41
C ILE A 185 -9.65 -5.27 -10.92
N ARG A 186 -10.00 -5.79 -9.76
CA ARG A 186 -9.48 -7.06 -9.22
C ARG A 186 -10.30 -8.22 -9.79
N LEU A 187 -9.78 -8.90 -10.80
CA LEU A 187 -10.46 -10.02 -11.47
C LEU A 187 -10.28 -11.37 -10.77
N ALA A 188 -9.12 -11.57 -10.13
CA ALA A 188 -8.83 -12.74 -9.32
C ALA A 188 -7.89 -12.36 -8.17
N VAL A 189 -8.17 -12.92 -7.00
CA VAL A 189 -7.43 -12.66 -5.74
C VAL A 189 -7.12 -13.99 -5.08
N ARG A 190 -5.94 -14.10 -4.45
CA ARG A 190 -5.53 -15.21 -3.59
C ARG A 190 -4.90 -14.64 -2.32
N SER A 191 -5.44 -15.00 -1.15
CA SER A 191 -4.95 -14.54 0.16
C SER A 191 -4.76 -13.02 0.24
N GLY A 192 -5.77 -12.25 -0.23
CA GLY A 192 -5.72 -10.78 -0.25
C GLY A 192 -4.90 -10.17 -1.39
N GLU A 193 -4.04 -10.94 -2.06
CA GLU A 193 -3.20 -10.46 -3.16
C GLU A 193 -3.85 -10.65 -4.53
N VAL A 194 -3.77 -9.61 -5.38
CA VAL A 194 -4.32 -9.68 -6.74
C VAL A 194 -3.47 -10.59 -7.63
N LEU A 195 -4.11 -11.55 -8.29
CA LEU A 195 -3.50 -12.43 -9.29
C LEU A 195 -3.78 -11.96 -10.72
N LYS A 196 -4.97 -11.42 -10.96
CA LYS A 196 -5.39 -10.94 -12.28
C LYS A 196 -6.13 -9.63 -12.13
N THR A 197 -5.80 -8.68 -12.98
CA THR A 197 -6.39 -7.35 -12.96
C THR A 197 -6.68 -6.87 -14.38
N ARG A 198 -7.68 -5.99 -14.52
CA ARG A 198 -7.93 -5.21 -15.73
C ARG A 198 -7.69 -3.74 -15.40
N ILE A 199 -6.90 -3.06 -16.21
CA ILE A 199 -6.72 -1.62 -16.10
C ILE A 199 -8.04 -0.93 -16.47
N SER A 200 -8.43 0.05 -15.65
CA SER A 200 -9.68 0.78 -15.82
C SER A 200 -9.46 2.24 -15.49
N MET A 201 -9.21 3.06 -16.48
CA MET A 201 -9.01 4.51 -16.31
C MET A 201 -10.35 5.22 -16.04
N ASP A 202 -11.10 4.73 -15.06
CA ASP A 202 -12.41 5.25 -14.63
C ASP A 202 -12.28 6.68 -14.10
N ARG A 203 -12.89 7.63 -14.80
CA ARG A 203 -12.79 9.06 -14.49
C ARG A 203 -13.32 9.40 -13.09
N LYS A 204 -14.44 8.79 -12.68
CA LYS A 204 -15.03 9.02 -11.35
C LYS A 204 -14.07 8.63 -10.23
N ILE A 205 -13.37 7.48 -10.39
CA ILE A 205 -12.38 7.01 -9.43
C ILE A 205 -11.14 7.93 -9.43
N ILE A 206 -10.65 8.31 -10.61
CA ILE A 206 -9.48 9.20 -10.74
C ILE A 206 -9.76 10.55 -10.06
N ASP A 207 -10.92 11.16 -10.32
CA ASP A 207 -11.28 12.46 -9.74
C ASP A 207 -11.49 12.38 -8.22
N ALA A 208 -12.02 11.27 -7.71
CA ALA A 208 -12.10 11.01 -6.28
C ALA A 208 -10.69 10.85 -5.65
N CYS A 209 -9.79 10.13 -6.32
CA CYS A 209 -8.41 9.99 -5.85
C CYS A 209 -7.64 11.32 -5.87
N LYS A 210 -7.91 12.23 -6.81
CA LYS A 210 -7.33 13.59 -6.77
C LYS A 210 -7.72 14.34 -5.50
N LYS A 211 -8.98 14.26 -5.06
CA LYS A 211 -9.43 14.85 -3.78
C LYS A 211 -8.72 14.23 -2.59
N LEU A 212 -8.54 12.90 -2.59
CA LEU A 212 -7.75 12.22 -1.56
C LEU A 212 -6.31 12.71 -1.52
N ILE A 213 -5.66 12.83 -2.67
CA ILE A 213 -4.28 13.31 -2.79
C ILE A 213 -4.16 14.73 -2.25
N ASP A 214 -5.10 15.60 -2.60
CA ASP A 214 -5.09 17.00 -2.13
C ASP A 214 -5.19 17.11 -0.61
N ALA A 215 -5.96 16.24 0.03
CA ALA A 215 -6.13 16.21 1.49
C ALA A 215 -5.00 15.44 2.18
N PHE A 216 -4.52 14.35 1.61
CA PHE A 216 -3.53 13.44 2.19
C PHE A 216 -2.10 13.95 1.99
N LYS A 217 -1.81 14.55 0.84
CA LYS A 217 -0.44 14.94 0.41
C LYS A 217 0.56 13.77 0.54
N PRO A 218 0.31 12.65 -0.16
CA PRO A 218 1.16 11.47 -0.05
C PRO A 218 2.55 11.73 -0.60
N CYS A 219 3.55 11.13 0.02
CA CYS A 219 4.92 11.11 -0.49
C CYS A 219 5.22 9.74 -1.09
N GLY A 220 5.42 9.68 -2.41
CA GLY A 220 5.69 8.45 -3.13
C GLY A 220 4.44 7.60 -3.42
N PRO A 221 4.53 6.27 -3.27
CA PRO A 221 3.46 5.36 -3.61
C PRO A 221 2.35 5.31 -2.56
N MET A 222 1.12 5.18 -3.04
CA MET A 222 -0.06 4.93 -2.24
C MET A 222 -0.99 3.98 -2.99
N THR A 223 -1.64 3.08 -2.27
CA THR A 223 -2.65 2.18 -2.84
C THR A 223 -3.98 2.41 -2.14
N VAL A 224 -5.03 2.70 -2.91
CA VAL A 224 -6.40 2.87 -2.41
C VAL A 224 -7.25 1.70 -2.88
N GLN A 225 -8.07 1.14 -2.00
CA GLN A 225 -9.02 0.08 -2.32
C GLN A 225 -10.45 0.57 -2.17
N LEU A 226 -11.32 0.18 -3.11
CA LEU A 226 -12.74 0.51 -3.08
C LEU A 226 -13.57 -0.62 -3.71
N ILE A 227 -14.86 -0.65 -3.36
CA ILE A 227 -15.86 -1.54 -3.94
C ILE A 227 -16.93 -0.68 -4.59
N ARG A 228 -17.16 -0.88 -5.89
CA ARG A 228 -18.31 -0.29 -6.59
C ARG A 228 -19.51 -1.21 -6.40
N GLN A 229 -20.47 -0.76 -5.63
CA GLN A 229 -21.67 -1.53 -5.32
C GLN A 229 -22.50 -1.81 -6.58
N ASN A 230 -22.88 -3.07 -6.79
CA ASN A 230 -23.58 -3.48 -8.01
C ASN A 230 -24.98 -2.87 -8.16
N THR A 231 -25.67 -2.59 -7.05
CA THR A 231 -27.06 -2.13 -7.06
C THR A 231 -27.19 -0.63 -7.27
N THR A 232 -26.31 0.17 -6.72
CA THR A 232 -26.38 1.64 -6.76
C THR A 232 -25.33 2.29 -7.66
N GLY A 233 -24.25 1.56 -7.99
CA GLY A 233 -23.09 2.13 -8.66
C GLY A 233 -22.24 3.06 -7.79
N ASP A 234 -22.52 3.08 -6.49
CA ASP A 234 -21.74 3.87 -5.53
C ASP A 234 -20.37 3.23 -5.25
N ASP A 235 -19.36 4.08 -5.12
CA ASP A 235 -18.02 3.67 -4.77
C ASP A 235 -17.81 3.81 -3.26
N TYR A 236 -17.56 2.70 -2.58
CA TYR A 236 -17.23 2.65 -1.16
C TYR A 236 -15.74 2.44 -0.99
N TYR A 237 -15.06 3.41 -0.41
CA TYR A 237 -13.62 3.40 -0.16
C TYR A 237 -13.33 2.65 1.13
N ILE A 238 -12.41 1.69 1.08
CA ILE A 238 -12.22 0.68 2.13
C ILE A 238 -10.92 0.86 2.89
N GLU A 239 -9.83 1.18 2.16
CA GLU A 239 -8.48 1.10 2.71
C GLU A 239 -7.51 1.99 1.93
N ILE A 240 -6.54 2.54 2.65
CA ILE A 240 -5.36 3.22 2.08
C ILE A 240 -4.11 2.52 2.61
N ASN A 241 -3.23 2.10 1.70
CA ASN A 241 -1.91 1.59 2.03
C ASN A 241 -0.86 2.58 1.47
N PRO A 242 -0.19 3.39 2.30
CA PRO A 242 0.73 4.44 1.84
C PRO A 242 2.12 3.86 1.48
N ARG A 243 2.12 2.91 0.59
CA ARG A 243 3.27 2.18 0.02
C ARG A 243 2.89 1.51 -1.30
N TYR A 244 3.87 0.91 -1.98
CA TYR A 244 3.57 0.04 -3.12
C TYR A 244 2.72 -1.16 -2.69
N GLY A 245 1.58 -1.35 -3.33
CA GLY A 245 0.78 -2.57 -3.19
C GLY A 245 1.42 -3.74 -3.94
N GLY A 246 1.13 -4.98 -3.53
CA GLY A 246 1.64 -6.18 -4.21
C GLY A 246 1.22 -6.29 -5.69
N GLY A 247 0.16 -5.58 -6.10
CA GLY A 247 -0.27 -5.46 -7.49
C GLY A 247 0.32 -4.29 -8.28
N ALA A 248 1.07 -3.38 -7.67
CA ALA A 248 1.64 -2.21 -8.33
C ALA A 248 2.49 -2.54 -9.59
N PRO A 249 3.25 -3.66 -9.64
CA PRO A 249 3.96 -4.05 -10.86
C PRO A 249 3.06 -4.25 -12.08
N LEU A 250 1.77 -4.59 -11.89
CA LEU A 250 0.80 -4.74 -12.98
C LEU A 250 0.45 -3.38 -13.59
N SER A 251 0.26 -2.35 -12.75
CA SER A 251 0.07 -0.96 -13.19
C SER A 251 1.34 -0.39 -13.86
N MET A 252 2.52 -0.73 -13.34
CA MET A 252 3.79 -0.32 -13.96
C MET A 252 3.97 -0.91 -15.37
N LYS A 253 3.58 -2.17 -15.57
CA LYS A 253 3.58 -2.82 -16.89
C LYS A 253 2.58 -2.18 -17.85
N ALA A 254 1.49 -1.63 -17.35
CA ALA A 254 0.49 -0.92 -18.12
C ALA A 254 0.89 0.53 -18.48
N GLY A 255 2.02 1.02 -17.98
CA GLY A 255 2.51 2.37 -18.31
C GLY A 255 2.69 3.30 -17.11
N ALA A 256 2.21 2.95 -15.91
CA ALA A 256 2.44 3.74 -14.69
C ALA A 256 3.88 3.54 -14.16
N ARG A 257 4.86 4.06 -14.89
CA ARG A 257 6.30 3.85 -14.69
C ARG A 257 6.81 4.60 -13.46
N SER A 258 6.25 4.33 -12.28
CA SER A 258 6.52 5.07 -11.05
C SER A 258 7.99 5.00 -10.59
N VAL A 259 8.66 3.86 -10.78
CA VAL A 259 10.10 3.73 -10.46
C VAL A 259 10.95 4.61 -11.39
N GLU A 260 10.62 4.65 -12.68
CA GLU A 260 11.30 5.55 -13.62
C GLU A 260 11.06 7.03 -13.28
N ALA A 261 9.82 7.36 -12.91
CA ALA A 261 9.47 8.71 -12.44
C ALA A 261 10.27 9.10 -11.19
N LEU A 262 10.39 8.20 -10.21
CA LEU A 262 11.19 8.42 -9.01
C LEU A 262 12.65 8.71 -9.35
N LEU A 263 13.27 7.93 -10.22
CA LEU A 263 14.66 8.13 -10.64
C LEU A 263 14.86 9.48 -11.35
N LYS A 264 13.89 9.88 -12.18
CA LYS A 264 13.91 11.21 -12.82
C LYS A 264 13.84 12.34 -11.79
N ILE A 265 12.93 12.22 -10.80
CA ILE A 265 12.80 13.21 -9.70
C ILE A 265 14.10 13.29 -8.88
N LEU A 266 14.69 12.16 -8.53
CA LEU A 266 15.95 12.13 -7.80
C LEU A 266 17.11 12.77 -8.60
N SER A 267 17.04 12.70 -9.93
CA SER A 267 17.99 13.38 -10.84
C SER A 267 17.66 14.85 -11.09
N GLY A 268 16.70 15.43 -10.35
CA GLY A 268 16.30 16.85 -10.48
C GLY A 268 15.41 17.15 -11.68
N GLN A 269 14.87 16.12 -12.36
CA GLN A 269 13.95 16.32 -13.48
C GLN A 269 12.52 16.51 -12.98
N ASN A 270 11.79 17.43 -13.62
CA ASN A 270 10.36 17.60 -13.35
C ASN A 270 9.55 16.54 -14.10
N VAL A 271 8.75 15.75 -13.37
CA VAL A 271 7.84 14.76 -13.92
C VAL A 271 6.41 15.22 -13.71
N LYS A 272 5.64 15.30 -14.79
CA LYS A 272 4.25 15.77 -14.75
C LYS A 272 3.29 14.60 -14.67
N TYR A 273 2.09 14.88 -14.15
CA TYR A 273 0.96 13.95 -14.19
C TYR A 273 0.65 13.50 -15.61
N THR A 274 0.42 12.21 -15.79
CA THR A 274 0.01 11.62 -17.06
C THR A 274 -1.01 10.50 -16.84
N GLU A 275 -1.88 10.35 -17.81
CA GLU A 275 -2.87 9.26 -17.93
C GLU A 275 -2.57 8.35 -19.15
N GLU A 276 -1.35 8.41 -19.67
CA GLU A 276 -0.88 7.52 -20.75
C GLU A 276 -0.65 6.11 -20.21
N ILE A 277 -1.75 5.44 -19.91
CA ILE A 277 -1.82 4.09 -19.34
C ILE A 277 -2.58 3.20 -20.31
N ASP A 278 -2.13 1.96 -20.45
CA ASP A 278 -2.71 0.95 -21.33
C ASP A 278 -4.09 0.51 -20.79
N GLN A 279 -5.14 1.19 -21.24
CA GLN A 279 -6.51 1.00 -20.78
C GLN A 279 -7.07 -0.34 -21.28
N ASP A 280 -7.95 -0.95 -20.46
CA ASP A 280 -8.67 -2.21 -20.70
C ASP A 280 -7.79 -3.47 -20.82
N SER A 281 -6.47 -3.33 -20.80
CA SER A 281 -5.56 -4.45 -20.82
C SER A 281 -5.67 -5.28 -19.54
N VAL A 282 -5.55 -6.60 -19.69
CA VAL A 282 -5.60 -7.57 -18.59
C VAL A 282 -4.20 -8.09 -18.29
N TYR A 283 -3.78 -7.95 -17.05
CA TYR A 283 -2.50 -8.41 -16.55
C TYR A 283 -2.69 -9.52 -15.52
N SER A 284 -1.83 -10.52 -15.56
CA SER A 284 -1.80 -11.64 -14.62
C SER A 284 -0.43 -11.76 -13.96
N ARG A 285 -0.43 -12.12 -12.69
CA ARG A 285 0.75 -12.56 -11.96
C ARG A 285 0.85 -14.08 -12.03
N PHE A 286 2.06 -14.58 -11.97
CA PHE A 286 2.36 -16.00 -11.79
C PHE A 286 3.51 -16.16 -10.80
N ASP A 287 3.52 -17.29 -10.09
CA ASP A 287 4.57 -17.58 -9.13
C ASP A 287 5.82 -18.05 -9.88
N GLN A 288 6.99 -17.61 -9.42
CA GLN A 288 8.28 -18.05 -9.91
C GLN A 288 9.10 -18.60 -8.74
N SER A 289 9.78 -19.72 -8.96
CA SER A 289 10.69 -20.29 -7.97
C SER A 289 12.09 -19.74 -8.15
N VAL A 290 12.73 -19.41 -7.04
CA VAL A 290 14.13 -18.94 -7.00
C VAL A 290 14.88 -19.74 -5.95
N CYS A 291 16.16 -20.01 -6.21
CA CYS A 291 17.04 -20.61 -5.22
C CYS A 291 17.63 -19.52 -4.34
N VAL A 292 17.37 -19.59 -3.03
CA VAL A 292 17.88 -18.65 -2.00
C VAL A 292 18.97 -19.29 -1.12
N SER A 293 19.58 -20.39 -1.54
CA SER A 293 20.62 -21.08 -0.78
C SER A 293 21.98 -20.35 -0.82
N GLU A 294 22.87 -20.72 0.08
CA GLU A 294 24.12 -20.04 0.49
C GLU A 294 25.10 -19.56 -0.61
N GLY A 295 24.89 -19.92 -1.86
CA GLY A 295 25.74 -19.49 -2.98
C GLY A 295 25.51 -18.05 -3.49
N MET A 296 24.52 -17.32 -2.98
CA MET A 296 24.19 -15.95 -3.41
C MET A 296 24.89 -14.85 -2.60
N ARG A 297 25.94 -15.17 -1.87
CA ARG A 297 26.87 -14.16 -1.34
C ARG A 297 27.73 -13.70 -2.50
N ARG A 298 27.24 -12.75 -3.27
CA ARG A 298 28.06 -11.97 -4.19
C ARG A 298 28.56 -10.72 -3.49
#